data_bb32ea8e48268a88809cbd46ba22d1cf
#
_entry.id   bb32ea8e48268a88809cbd46ba22d1cf
#
_cell.length_a   1.000
_cell.length_b   1.000
_cell.length_c   1.000
_cell.angle_alpha   90.00
_cell.angle_beta   90.00
_cell.angle_gamma   90.00
#
_symmetry.space_group_name_H-M   'P 1'
#
loop_
_entity.id
_entity.type
_entity.pdbx_description
1 polymer ?
#
loop_
_entity_poly.entity_id
_entity_poly.type
_entity_poly.pdbx_seq_one_letter_code
_entity_poly.pdbx_strand_id
1 'polypeptide(L)'
;GLPTSGEEFDSLDISGVDYDLLRSLKRADLLDYLYFTAAERVNSARTRARKLSALRSFYKYLTREKLVPENIAKDIDSPKIRQSLPKYLSLDESEMLLDTAAEQAPEKTRERDYAILTLFLNCGLRLSELVGLNLSDFSPDLKNVRVLGKGAKERIVYLNDACREAVRAYLPVRNADAEIKPDSADALFISLRHRRISRKTVQW
;
A
#
# COMPACT_ATOMS: atom_id res chain seq x y z
N GLY A 1 25.30 18.05 3.70
CA GLY A 1 24.27 17.66 2.70
C GLY A 1 23.07 17.07 3.39
N LEU A 2 21.89 17.10 2.75
CA LEU A 2 20.72 16.45 3.31
C LEU A 2 20.86 14.93 3.20
N PRO A 3 20.38 14.15 4.20
CA PRO A 3 20.47 12.70 4.23
C PRO A 3 19.85 12.04 2.99
N THR A 4 20.41 10.89 2.60
CA THR A 4 19.96 10.12 1.43
C THR A 4 19.27 8.82 1.80
N SER A 5 19.49 8.30 3.00
CA SER A 5 18.88 7.06 3.54
C SER A 5 17.93 7.34 4.71
N GLY A 6 17.07 6.38 5.05
CA GLY A 6 16.17 6.49 6.20
C GLY A 6 16.94 6.59 7.52
N GLU A 7 18.02 5.83 7.68
CA GLU A 7 18.87 5.85 8.88
C GLU A 7 19.56 7.19 9.08
N GLU A 8 19.99 7.84 7.99
CA GLU A 8 20.55 9.20 8.05
C GLU A 8 19.49 10.24 8.44
N PHE A 9 18.21 10.05 8.05
CA PHE A 9 17.12 10.92 8.47
C PHE A 9 16.82 10.79 9.97
N ASP A 10 16.89 9.58 10.51
CA ASP A 10 16.64 9.34 11.94
C ASP A 10 17.77 9.91 12.82
N SER A 11 18.96 10.13 12.26
CA SER A 11 20.11 10.73 12.95
C SER A 11 20.18 12.25 12.88
N LEU A 12 19.25 12.92 12.14
CA LEU A 12 19.23 14.37 12.05
C LEU A 12 18.88 15.01 13.39
N ASP A 13 19.76 15.89 13.84
CA ASP A 13 19.44 16.76 14.98
C ASP A 13 18.44 17.83 14.54
N ILE A 14 17.21 17.70 15.03
CA ILE A 14 16.11 18.65 14.82
C ILE A 14 15.80 19.48 16.07
N SER A 15 16.65 19.44 17.08
CA SER A 15 16.45 20.17 18.34
C SER A 15 16.32 21.68 18.16
N GLY A 16 16.93 22.21 17.10
CA GLY A 16 16.81 23.63 16.71
C GLY A 16 15.56 24.00 15.93
N VAL A 17 14.67 23.01 15.63
CA VAL A 17 13.42 23.28 14.92
C VAL A 17 12.32 23.61 15.93
N ASP A 18 12.17 24.88 16.25
CA ASP A 18 11.14 25.39 17.15
C ASP A 18 10.04 26.16 16.40
N TYR A 19 9.06 26.69 17.14
CA TYR A 19 7.98 27.48 16.56
C TYR A 19 8.45 28.82 16.02
N ASP A 20 9.52 29.38 16.54
CA ASP A 20 10.04 30.68 16.08
C ASP A 20 10.71 30.52 14.74
N LEU A 21 11.45 29.43 14.53
CA LEU A 21 11.96 29.06 13.20
C LEU A 21 10.78 28.85 12.22
N LEU A 22 9.75 28.08 12.61
CA LEU A 22 8.59 27.83 11.73
C LEU A 22 7.82 29.09 11.38
N ARG A 23 7.76 30.09 12.28
CA ARG A 23 7.17 31.42 12.05
C ARG A 23 8.02 32.29 11.15
N SER A 24 9.36 32.15 11.20
CA SER A 24 10.27 32.94 10.40
C SER A 24 10.28 32.53 8.92
N LEU A 25 9.90 31.28 8.62
CA LEU A 25 9.85 30.77 7.25
C LEU A 25 8.81 31.51 6.41
N LYS A 26 9.18 31.77 5.16
CA LYS A 26 8.36 32.45 4.17
C LYS A 26 8.02 31.53 3.01
N ARG A 27 7.06 31.95 2.20
CA ARG A 27 6.70 31.24 0.95
C ARG A 27 7.93 30.99 0.06
N ALA A 28 8.90 31.92 0.02
CA ALA A 28 10.12 31.78 -0.76
C ALA A 28 10.94 30.57 -0.34
N ASP A 29 11.10 30.35 0.98
CA ASP A 29 11.87 29.19 1.49
C ASP A 29 11.25 27.84 1.07
N LEU A 30 9.91 27.77 1.02
CA LEU A 30 9.22 26.58 0.52
C LEU A 30 9.39 26.41 -1.00
N LEU A 31 9.44 27.50 -1.77
CA LEU A 31 9.73 27.45 -3.21
C LEU A 31 11.16 26.98 -3.46
N ASP A 32 12.14 27.50 -2.71
CA ASP A 32 13.53 27.08 -2.81
C ASP A 32 13.70 25.60 -2.46
N TYR A 33 13.03 25.12 -1.41
CA TYR A 33 12.99 23.69 -1.09
C TYR A 33 12.40 22.85 -2.24
N LEU A 34 11.29 23.29 -2.85
CA LEU A 34 10.68 22.57 -3.97
C LEU A 34 11.57 22.59 -5.21
N TYR A 35 12.27 23.71 -5.45
CA TYR A 35 13.27 23.80 -6.52
C TYR A 35 14.45 22.85 -6.26
N PHE A 36 15.03 22.88 -5.06
CA PHE A 36 16.06 21.94 -4.65
C PHE A 36 15.65 20.48 -4.88
N THR A 37 14.42 20.12 -4.48
CA THR A 37 13.94 18.75 -4.70
C THR A 37 13.77 18.41 -6.19
N ALA A 38 13.57 19.40 -7.06
CA ALA A 38 13.50 19.21 -8.51
C ALA A 38 14.88 19.08 -9.15
N ALA A 39 15.78 20.04 -8.85
CA ALA A 39 17.05 20.18 -9.54
C ALA A 39 18.11 19.21 -9.00
N GLU A 40 18.27 19.13 -7.68
CA GLU A 40 19.35 18.35 -7.08
C GLU A 40 18.94 16.95 -6.66
N ARG A 41 17.67 16.74 -6.23
CA ARG A 41 17.15 15.42 -5.86
C ARG A 41 16.45 14.70 -7.01
N VAL A 42 16.32 15.33 -8.17
CA VAL A 42 15.69 14.77 -9.37
C VAL A 42 14.31 14.16 -9.08
N ASN A 43 13.56 14.75 -8.14
CA ASN A 43 12.24 14.24 -7.78
C ASN A 43 11.24 14.46 -8.92
N SER A 44 10.43 13.44 -9.20
CA SER A 44 9.35 13.54 -10.18
C SER A 44 8.32 14.62 -9.80
N ALA A 45 7.55 15.12 -10.76
CA ALA A 45 6.46 16.07 -10.51
C ALA A 45 5.45 15.52 -9.47
N ARG A 46 5.16 14.21 -9.51
CA ARG A 46 4.28 13.53 -8.55
C ARG A 46 4.86 13.54 -7.14
N THR A 47 6.16 13.28 -6.98
CA THR A 47 6.84 13.33 -5.68
C THR A 47 6.84 14.73 -5.11
N ARG A 48 7.12 15.75 -5.93
CA ARG A 48 7.08 17.15 -5.52
C ARG A 48 5.69 17.62 -5.12
N ALA A 49 4.66 17.24 -5.88
CA ALA A 49 3.26 17.53 -5.54
C ALA A 49 2.87 16.90 -4.19
N ARG A 50 3.31 15.66 -3.92
CA ARG A 50 3.09 15.00 -2.64
C ARG A 50 3.77 15.74 -1.48
N LYS A 51 5.02 16.18 -1.67
CA LYS A 51 5.75 16.98 -0.66
C LYS A 51 5.04 18.31 -0.39
N LEU A 52 4.60 19.01 -1.44
CA LEU A 52 3.85 20.26 -1.30
C LEU A 52 2.52 20.04 -0.56
N SER A 53 1.81 18.93 -0.85
CA SER A 53 0.57 18.58 -0.15
C SER A 53 0.82 18.34 1.35
N ALA A 54 1.94 17.71 1.72
CA ALA A 54 2.33 17.53 3.11
C ALA A 54 2.60 18.86 3.81
N LEU A 55 3.35 19.76 3.15
CA LEU A 55 3.62 21.11 3.67
C LEU A 55 2.34 21.93 3.86
N ARG A 56 1.41 21.89 2.88
CA ARG A 56 0.11 22.55 3.01
C ARG A 56 -0.70 22.05 4.20
N SER A 57 -0.73 20.74 4.40
CA SER A 57 -1.44 20.12 5.52
C SER A 57 -0.81 20.48 6.86
N PHE A 58 0.51 20.49 6.91
CA PHE A 58 1.28 20.87 8.10
C PHE A 58 1.03 22.33 8.48
N TYR A 59 1.23 23.27 7.56
CA TYR A 59 0.98 24.69 7.83
C TYR A 59 -0.50 24.99 8.07
N LYS A 60 -1.42 24.25 7.46
CA LYS A 60 -2.85 24.35 7.79
C LYS A 60 -3.12 23.95 9.26
N TYR A 61 -2.47 22.91 9.75
CA TYR A 61 -2.54 22.50 11.15
C TYR A 61 -1.98 23.61 12.05
N LEU A 62 -0.75 24.06 11.81
CA LEU A 62 -0.09 25.09 12.60
C LEU A 62 -0.92 26.39 12.68
N THR A 63 -1.53 26.82 11.57
CA THR A 63 -2.38 28.01 11.51
C THR A 63 -3.67 27.80 12.31
N ARG A 64 -4.29 26.61 12.23
CA ARG A 64 -5.48 26.27 13.02
C ARG A 64 -5.21 26.32 14.52
N GLU A 65 -4.07 25.79 14.94
CA GLU A 65 -3.61 25.80 16.35
C GLU A 65 -3.02 27.17 16.77
N LYS A 66 -3.05 28.19 15.89
CA LYS A 66 -2.50 29.53 16.14
C LYS A 66 -1.00 29.55 16.49
N LEU A 67 -0.25 28.55 16.04
CA LEU A 67 1.19 28.42 16.24
C LEU A 67 1.99 29.26 15.24
N VAL A 68 1.42 29.50 14.05
CA VAL A 68 1.94 30.40 13.02
C VAL A 68 0.82 31.33 12.53
N PRO A 69 1.13 32.54 12.01
CA PRO A 69 0.13 33.51 11.61
C PRO A 69 -0.69 33.09 10.38
N GLU A 70 -0.07 32.41 9.44
CA GLU A 70 -0.70 32.03 8.17
C GLU A 70 -0.14 30.73 7.57
N ASN A 71 -0.86 30.16 6.61
CA ASN A 71 -0.41 29.01 5.84
C ASN A 71 0.39 29.47 4.60
N ILE A 72 1.70 29.60 4.75
CA ILE A 72 2.62 30.06 3.70
C ILE A 72 2.68 29.10 2.47
N ALA A 73 2.18 27.85 2.60
CA ALA A 73 2.15 26.88 1.52
C ALA A 73 0.83 26.91 0.70
N LYS A 74 -0.18 27.69 1.14
CA LYS A 74 -1.54 27.65 0.59
C LYS A 74 -1.56 27.96 -0.92
N ASP A 75 -0.89 29.01 -1.33
CA ASP A 75 -0.96 29.59 -2.68
C ASP A 75 0.24 29.22 -3.56
N ILE A 76 0.99 28.17 -3.19
CA ILE A 76 2.04 27.61 -4.04
C ILE A 76 1.40 26.66 -5.06
N ASP A 77 1.61 26.88 -6.34
CA ASP A 77 1.06 26.00 -7.38
C ASP A 77 1.63 24.60 -7.33
N SER A 78 0.75 23.61 -7.51
CA SER A 78 1.17 22.22 -7.61
C SER A 78 1.84 21.95 -8.97
N PRO A 79 2.95 21.19 -9.00
CA PRO A 79 3.52 20.75 -10.25
C PRO A 79 2.50 20.05 -11.14
N LYS A 80 2.48 20.38 -12.44
CA LYS A 80 1.62 19.69 -13.39
C LYS A 80 2.01 18.24 -13.52
N ILE A 81 1.10 17.33 -13.22
CA ILE A 81 1.31 15.88 -13.31
C ILE A 81 0.61 15.42 -14.58
N ARG A 82 1.35 14.81 -15.50
CA ARG A 82 0.75 14.09 -16.61
C ARG A 82 0.02 12.86 -16.06
N GLN A 83 -1.28 12.82 -16.26
CA GLN A 83 -2.07 11.63 -15.95
C GLN A 83 -1.84 10.64 -17.10
N SER A 84 -1.24 9.50 -16.80
CA SER A 84 -1.27 8.36 -17.70
C SER A 84 -2.52 7.54 -17.40
N LEU A 85 -3.13 6.98 -18.44
CA LEU A 85 -4.21 6.01 -18.27
C LEU A 85 -3.69 4.84 -17.42
N PRO A 86 -4.53 4.29 -16.53
CA PRO A 86 -4.18 3.10 -15.81
C PRO A 86 -3.81 1.97 -16.78
N LYS A 87 -2.72 1.26 -16.49
CA LYS A 87 -2.42 0.01 -17.18
C LYS A 87 -3.25 -1.10 -16.54
N TYR A 88 -3.94 -1.86 -17.35
CA TYR A 88 -4.73 -3.01 -16.92
C TYR A 88 -4.35 -4.22 -17.80
N LEU A 89 -4.58 -5.41 -17.30
CA LEU A 89 -4.43 -6.63 -18.07
C LEU A 89 -5.68 -6.82 -18.93
N SER A 90 -5.49 -7.22 -20.18
CA SER A 90 -6.58 -7.75 -21.01
C SER A 90 -7.11 -9.07 -20.44
N LEU A 91 -8.20 -9.58 -20.99
CA LEU A 91 -8.71 -10.91 -20.59
C LEU A 91 -7.66 -11.97 -20.88
N ASP A 92 -7.10 -12.00 -22.08
CA ASP A 92 -6.10 -12.99 -22.51
C ASP A 92 -4.83 -12.91 -21.64
N GLU A 93 -4.37 -11.70 -21.30
CA GLU A 93 -3.22 -11.52 -20.39
C GLU A 93 -3.53 -11.99 -18.97
N SER A 94 -4.78 -11.83 -18.52
CA SER A 94 -5.22 -12.30 -17.20
C SER A 94 -5.31 -13.83 -17.16
N GLU A 95 -5.80 -14.47 -18.21
CA GLU A 95 -5.82 -15.93 -18.37
C GLU A 95 -4.39 -16.48 -18.42
N MET A 96 -3.54 -15.91 -19.26
CA MET A 96 -2.13 -16.31 -19.35
C MET A 96 -1.39 -16.20 -18.00
N LEU A 97 -1.69 -15.16 -17.21
CA LEU A 97 -1.12 -14.99 -15.87
C LEU A 97 -1.56 -16.11 -14.93
N LEU A 98 -2.84 -16.51 -14.97
CA LEU A 98 -3.36 -17.63 -14.17
C LEU A 98 -2.76 -18.96 -14.59
N ASP A 99 -2.66 -19.23 -15.89
CA ASP A 99 -2.05 -20.45 -16.44
C ASP A 99 -0.58 -20.53 -16.03
N THR A 100 0.15 -19.43 -16.16
CA THR A 100 1.55 -19.36 -15.72
C THR A 100 1.69 -19.67 -14.23
N ALA A 101 0.80 -19.13 -13.39
CA ALA A 101 0.82 -19.42 -11.95
C ALA A 101 0.48 -20.88 -11.64
N ALA A 102 -0.44 -21.48 -12.40
CA ALA A 102 -0.80 -22.90 -12.24
C ALA A 102 0.33 -23.85 -12.67
N GLU A 103 1.05 -23.53 -13.73
CA GLU A 103 2.02 -24.45 -14.35
C GLU A 103 3.47 -24.22 -13.87
N GLN A 104 3.88 -22.96 -13.69
CA GLN A 104 5.29 -22.59 -13.50
C GLN A 104 5.63 -22.11 -12.08
N ALA A 105 4.64 -21.84 -11.24
CA ALA A 105 4.93 -21.45 -9.86
C ALA A 105 5.57 -22.62 -9.07
N PRO A 106 6.49 -22.33 -8.14
CA PRO A 106 7.07 -23.35 -7.28
C PRO A 106 5.99 -24.16 -6.56
N GLU A 107 6.14 -25.48 -6.51
CA GLU A 107 5.15 -26.40 -5.92
C GLU A 107 4.64 -25.96 -4.53
N LYS A 108 5.54 -25.49 -3.67
CA LYS A 108 5.22 -25.01 -2.31
C LYS A 108 4.33 -23.78 -2.24
N THR A 109 4.21 -23.01 -3.32
CA THR A 109 3.47 -21.73 -3.34
C THR A 109 2.39 -21.67 -4.41
N ARG A 110 2.33 -22.67 -5.27
CA ARG A 110 1.45 -22.71 -6.46
C ARG A 110 -0.01 -22.43 -6.14
N GLU A 111 -0.60 -23.23 -5.26
CA GLU A 111 -2.02 -23.11 -4.92
C GLU A 111 -2.31 -21.78 -4.22
N ARG A 112 -1.37 -21.31 -3.39
CA ARG A 112 -1.47 -20.00 -2.74
C ARG A 112 -1.46 -18.87 -3.75
N ASP A 113 -0.46 -18.87 -4.63
CA ASP A 113 -0.22 -17.78 -5.57
C ASP A 113 -1.34 -17.75 -6.62
N TYR A 114 -1.81 -18.92 -7.06
CA TYR A 114 -3.00 -19.06 -7.91
C TYR A 114 -4.26 -18.51 -7.24
N ALA A 115 -4.51 -18.84 -5.97
CA ALA A 115 -5.66 -18.33 -5.24
C ALA A 115 -5.57 -16.79 -5.03
N ILE A 116 -4.39 -16.25 -4.76
CA ILE A 116 -4.16 -14.81 -4.67
C ILE A 116 -4.54 -14.11 -5.98
N LEU A 117 -4.03 -14.59 -7.11
CA LEU A 117 -4.28 -14.00 -8.42
C LEU A 117 -5.76 -14.12 -8.80
N THR A 118 -6.37 -15.27 -8.58
CA THR A 118 -7.79 -15.49 -8.87
C THR A 118 -8.68 -14.53 -8.08
N LEU A 119 -8.42 -14.35 -6.78
CA LEU A 119 -9.16 -13.39 -5.97
C LEU A 119 -8.93 -11.93 -6.41
N PHE A 120 -7.72 -11.56 -6.81
CA PHE A 120 -7.47 -10.21 -7.34
C PHE A 120 -8.25 -9.94 -8.61
N LEU A 121 -8.19 -10.85 -9.58
CA LEU A 121 -8.81 -10.66 -10.88
C LEU A 121 -10.34 -10.66 -10.82
N ASN A 122 -10.94 -11.46 -9.92
CA ASN A 122 -12.38 -11.64 -9.85
C ASN A 122 -13.08 -10.75 -8.80
N CYS A 123 -12.42 -10.41 -7.70
CA CYS A 123 -13.07 -9.76 -6.56
C CYS A 123 -12.74 -8.27 -6.40
N GLY A 124 -11.80 -7.74 -7.18
CA GLY A 124 -11.39 -6.34 -7.08
C GLY A 124 -10.89 -5.94 -5.69
N LEU A 125 -10.23 -6.85 -4.98
CA LEU A 125 -9.67 -6.59 -3.66
C LEU A 125 -8.47 -5.66 -3.74
N ARG A 126 -8.35 -4.75 -2.76
CA ARG A 126 -7.08 -4.04 -2.58
C ARG A 126 -6.03 -4.98 -2.01
N LEU A 127 -4.76 -4.73 -2.31
CA LEU A 127 -3.66 -5.53 -1.78
C LEU A 127 -3.69 -5.67 -0.24
N SER A 128 -4.00 -4.58 0.46
CA SER A 128 -4.12 -4.62 1.92
C SER A 128 -5.30 -5.44 2.41
N GLU A 129 -6.40 -5.47 1.66
CA GLU A 129 -7.57 -6.27 1.97
C GLU A 129 -7.26 -7.75 1.77
N LEU A 130 -6.66 -8.12 0.64
CA LEU A 130 -6.31 -9.51 0.35
C LEU A 130 -5.35 -10.11 1.38
N VAL A 131 -4.24 -9.42 1.71
CA VAL A 131 -3.29 -9.93 2.72
C VAL A 131 -3.86 -9.93 4.13
N GLY A 132 -4.91 -9.14 4.37
CA GLY A 132 -5.64 -9.06 5.63
C GLY A 132 -6.69 -10.15 5.83
N LEU A 133 -7.05 -10.93 4.80
CA LEU A 133 -8.10 -11.95 4.90
C LEU A 133 -7.77 -13.01 5.95
N ASN A 134 -8.80 -13.39 6.72
CA ASN A 134 -8.77 -14.45 7.70
C ASN A 134 -9.60 -15.64 7.24
N LEU A 135 -9.36 -16.81 7.79
CA LEU A 135 -10.25 -17.97 7.60
C LEU A 135 -11.65 -17.67 8.12
N SER A 136 -11.73 -17.01 9.27
CA SER A 136 -13.00 -16.62 9.91
C SER A 136 -13.81 -15.56 9.15
N ASP A 137 -13.22 -14.91 8.13
CA ASP A 137 -13.93 -13.95 7.27
C ASP A 137 -14.80 -14.64 6.19
N PHE A 138 -14.57 -15.92 5.93
CA PHE A 138 -15.31 -16.66 4.90
C PHE A 138 -16.58 -17.32 5.47
N SER A 139 -17.65 -17.35 4.65
CA SER A 139 -18.78 -18.21 4.95
C SER A 139 -18.38 -19.69 4.85
N PRO A 140 -19.02 -20.59 5.62
CA PRO A 140 -18.67 -22.03 5.63
C PRO A 140 -18.71 -22.70 4.24
N ASP A 141 -19.58 -22.21 3.36
CA ASP A 141 -19.72 -22.70 1.98
C ASP A 141 -18.82 -21.95 0.97
N LEU A 142 -17.99 -21.03 1.45
CA LEU A 142 -17.12 -20.17 0.65
C LEU A 142 -17.85 -19.32 -0.40
N LYS A 143 -19.14 -19.07 -0.26
CA LYS A 143 -19.87 -18.23 -1.22
C LYS A 143 -19.57 -16.74 -1.08
N ASN A 144 -19.16 -16.32 0.10
CA ASN A 144 -18.84 -14.93 0.36
C ASN A 144 -17.70 -14.78 1.38
N VAL A 145 -17.08 -13.61 1.36
CA VAL A 145 -16.03 -13.23 2.29
C VAL A 145 -16.28 -11.79 2.77
N ARG A 146 -16.12 -11.58 4.06
CA ARG A 146 -16.14 -10.26 4.67
C ARG A 146 -14.79 -9.60 4.48
N VAL A 147 -14.79 -8.38 3.96
CA VAL A 147 -13.57 -7.61 3.65
C VAL A 147 -13.57 -6.30 4.42
N LEU A 148 -12.51 -6.06 5.17
CA LEU A 148 -12.32 -4.82 5.93
C LEU A 148 -11.57 -3.80 5.07
N GLY A 149 -12.26 -2.73 4.69
CA GLY A 149 -11.74 -1.65 3.86
C GLY A 149 -11.18 -0.46 4.63
N LYS A 150 -10.86 0.62 3.91
CA LYS A 150 -10.35 1.86 4.50
C LYS A 150 -11.35 2.46 5.49
N GLY A 151 -10.87 2.84 6.68
CA GLY A 151 -11.69 3.44 7.75
C GLY A 151 -12.55 2.41 8.48
N ALA A 152 -12.10 1.16 8.56
CA ALA A 152 -12.80 0.04 9.21
C ALA A 152 -14.20 -0.25 8.64
N LYS A 153 -14.45 0.14 7.38
CA LYS A 153 -15.72 -0.19 6.71
C LYS A 153 -15.67 -1.63 6.20
N GLU A 154 -16.64 -2.42 6.61
CA GLU A 154 -16.80 -3.79 6.14
C GLU A 154 -17.68 -3.85 4.90
N ARG A 155 -17.38 -4.80 4.02
CA ARG A 155 -18.26 -5.19 2.91
C ARG A 155 -18.20 -6.70 2.70
N ILE A 156 -19.29 -7.24 2.18
CA ILE A 156 -19.35 -8.63 1.73
C ILE A 156 -18.98 -8.66 0.25
N VAL A 157 -18.09 -9.57 -0.11
CA VAL A 157 -17.73 -9.88 -1.49
C VAL A 157 -18.20 -11.31 -1.79
N TYR A 158 -19.00 -11.47 -2.85
CA TYR A 158 -19.45 -12.76 -3.32
C TYR A 158 -18.37 -13.41 -4.19
N LEU A 159 -18.14 -14.70 -3.96
CA LEU A 159 -17.13 -15.48 -4.66
C LEU A 159 -17.79 -16.30 -5.77
N ASN A 160 -17.30 -16.16 -6.99
CA ASN A 160 -17.66 -17.03 -8.10
C ASN A 160 -17.01 -18.43 -7.91
N ASP A 161 -17.36 -19.38 -8.79
CA ASP A 161 -16.87 -20.75 -8.69
C ASP A 161 -15.36 -20.83 -8.77
N ALA A 162 -14.72 -20.10 -9.68
CA ALA A 162 -13.27 -20.05 -9.81
C ALA A 162 -12.57 -19.61 -8.51
N CYS A 163 -13.08 -18.57 -7.85
CA CYS A 163 -12.54 -18.12 -6.55
C CYS A 163 -12.71 -19.17 -5.46
N ARG A 164 -13.88 -19.83 -5.41
CA ARG A 164 -14.16 -20.88 -4.43
C ARG A 164 -13.26 -22.09 -4.62
N GLU A 165 -13.06 -22.52 -5.86
CA GLU A 165 -12.20 -23.65 -6.21
C GLU A 165 -10.74 -23.35 -5.89
N ALA A 166 -10.24 -22.16 -6.26
CA ALA A 166 -8.89 -21.75 -5.95
C ALA A 166 -8.62 -21.71 -4.43
N VAL A 167 -9.55 -21.15 -3.65
CA VAL A 167 -9.43 -21.16 -2.18
C VAL A 167 -9.49 -22.58 -1.62
N ARG A 168 -10.41 -23.42 -2.11
CA ARG A 168 -10.52 -24.84 -1.68
C ARG A 168 -9.25 -25.64 -1.99
N ALA A 169 -8.62 -25.41 -3.12
CA ALA A 169 -7.37 -26.07 -3.48
C ALA A 169 -6.21 -25.65 -2.56
N TYR A 170 -6.19 -24.39 -2.16
CA TYR A 170 -5.14 -23.87 -1.28
C TYR A 170 -5.31 -24.28 0.19
N LEU A 171 -6.53 -24.36 0.72
CA LEU A 171 -6.77 -24.65 2.15
C LEU A 171 -6.07 -25.89 2.67
N PRO A 172 -6.07 -27.08 1.98
CA PRO A 172 -5.32 -28.25 2.44
C PRO A 172 -3.81 -27.99 2.57
N VAL A 173 -3.22 -27.32 1.58
CA VAL A 173 -1.79 -26.98 1.58
C VAL A 173 -1.46 -26.05 2.75
N ARG A 174 -2.26 -25.02 2.96
CA ARG A 174 -2.16 -24.10 4.09
C ARG A 174 -2.26 -24.83 5.43
N ASN A 175 -3.25 -25.72 5.58
CA ASN A 175 -3.53 -26.42 6.84
C ASN A 175 -2.52 -27.54 7.14
N ALA A 176 -1.79 -28.02 6.14
CA ALA A 176 -0.69 -28.96 6.31
C ALA A 176 0.58 -28.29 6.89
N ASP A 177 0.66 -26.97 6.89
CA ASP A 177 1.79 -26.22 7.45
C ASP A 177 1.69 -26.18 8.99
N ALA A 178 2.33 -27.13 9.66
CA ALA A 178 2.36 -27.23 11.11
C ALA A 178 3.20 -26.14 11.81
N GLU A 179 3.97 -25.34 11.07
CA GLU A 179 4.84 -24.29 11.61
C GLU A 179 4.18 -22.91 11.65
N ILE A 180 2.92 -22.79 11.24
CA ILE A 180 2.20 -21.52 11.25
C ILE A 180 2.27 -20.90 12.65
N LYS A 181 2.76 -19.65 12.70
CA LYS A 181 2.92 -18.94 13.98
C LYS A 181 1.55 -18.59 14.57
N PRO A 182 1.41 -18.62 15.91
CA PRO A 182 0.13 -18.38 16.59
C PRO A 182 -0.53 -17.04 16.22
N ASP A 183 0.26 -15.99 16.00
CA ASP A 183 -0.21 -14.67 15.56
C ASP A 183 -0.79 -14.66 14.15
N SER A 184 -0.57 -15.70 13.39
CA SER A 184 -1.01 -15.87 12.00
C SER A 184 -1.95 -17.07 11.80
N ALA A 185 -2.41 -17.70 12.89
CA ALA A 185 -3.22 -18.91 12.84
C ALA A 185 -4.52 -18.74 12.04
N ASP A 186 -5.18 -17.59 12.12
CA ASP A 186 -6.40 -17.28 11.36
C ASP A 186 -6.12 -16.63 9.98
N ALA A 187 -4.88 -16.31 9.65
CA ALA A 187 -4.58 -15.70 8.36
C ALA A 187 -4.89 -16.67 7.20
N LEU A 188 -5.60 -16.22 6.16
CA LEU A 188 -5.84 -17.05 4.98
C LEU A 188 -4.50 -17.35 4.29
N PHE A 189 -3.74 -16.34 3.90
CA PHE A 189 -2.51 -16.51 3.13
C PHE A 189 -1.26 -16.50 4.02
N ILE A 190 -0.50 -17.59 3.93
CA ILE A 190 0.71 -17.83 4.71
C ILE A 190 1.96 -17.73 3.79
N SER A 191 2.98 -17.04 4.27
CA SER A 191 4.27 -16.92 3.60
C SER A 191 5.16 -18.14 3.90
N LEU A 192 6.26 -18.31 3.16
CA LEU A 192 7.29 -19.33 3.43
C LEU A 192 7.99 -19.15 4.80
N ARG A 193 7.67 -18.08 5.54
CA ARG A 193 8.13 -17.85 6.93
C ARG A 193 7.08 -18.26 7.97
N HIS A 194 6.06 -19.00 7.56
CA HIS A 194 4.97 -19.50 8.41
C HIS A 194 4.17 -18.40 9.13
N ARG A 195 4.08 -17.23 8.50
CA ARG A 195 3.33 -16.07 9.00
C ARG A 195 2.42 -15.52 7.90
N ARG A 196 1.45 -14.72 8.30
CA ARG A 196 0.62 -13.95 7.36
C ARG A 196 1.48 -13.34 6.26
N ILE A 197 1.06 -13.52 5.02
CA ILE A 197 1.77 -12.95 3.86
C ILE A 197 1.81 -11.43 3.93
N SER A 198 2.94 -10.84 3.58
CA SER A 198 3.10 -9.39 3.55
C SER A 198 2.69 -8.81 2.19
N ARG A 199 2.28 -7.53 2.19
CA ARG A 199 2.04 -6.79 0.94
C ARG A 199 3.26 -6.83 0.01
N LYS A 200 4.45 -6.71 0.58
CA LYS A 200 5.71 -6.74 -0.19
C LYS A 200 5.93 -8.10 -0.86
N THR A 201 5.58 -9.20 -0.19
CA THR A 201 5.71 -10.55 -0.78
C THR A 201 4.76 -10.77 -1.96
N VAL A 202 3.56 -10.19 -1.93
CA VAL A 202 2.58 -10.32 -3.03
C VAL A 202 2.91 -9.38 -4.20
N GLN A 203 3.65 -8.29 -3.98
CA GLN A 203 4.03 -7.33 -5.03
C GLN A 203 5.25 -7.76 -5.85
N TRP A 204 6.01 -8.75 -5.39
CA TRP A 204 7.19 -9.32 -6.07
C TRP A 204 6.83 -10.59 -6.82
#